data_16b70c9922b1e9762e4edd3fe616b795
#
_entry.id   16b70c9922b1e9762e4edd3fe616b795
#
_cell.length_a   1.000
_cell.length_b   1.000
_cell.length_c   1.000
_cell.angle_alpha   90.00
_cell.angle_beta   90.00
_cell.angle_gamma   90.00
#
_symmetry.space_group_name_H-M   'P 1'
#
loop_
_entity.id
_entity.type
_entity.pdbx_description
1 polymer ?
#
loop_
_entity_poly.entity_id
_entity_poly.type
_entity_poly.pdbx_seq_one_letter_code
_entity_poly.pdbx_strand_id
1 'polypeptide(L)'
;MAIAGQKIYEWDRSPRMPVPPPPPGSCDCQFHLYDDAAKFPPRPNPPYPPIESATFTAAQKMHKAIGFERGVIVHSAIYGSDHRLLLHALESLNDRDCYRGIGIVDDRVSDKELERMHAAGVRGARFNFVRFLTLDQREAEVRRSMARLRELGWHARLHVNGDDLLENSDLLRSLKDVPMVIDHFGHVGFEGGMNRPVIRWVLDMLKQENWWMMVSNGNRDSKMDAGWED
;
A
#
# COMPACT_ATOMS: atom_id res chain seq x y z
N MET A 1 -15.68 -3.24 12.48
CA MET A 1 -16.63 -4.22 11.88
C MET A 1 -16.06 -4.60 10.52
N ALA A 2 -15.86 -5.89 10.24
CA ALA A 2 -15.59 -6.30 8.87
C ALA A 2 -16.74 -5.79 8.01
N ILE A 3 -16.43 -5.28 6.81
CA ILE A 3 -17.49 -4.85 5.87
C ILE A 3 -18.27 -6.11 5.52
N ALA A 4 -19.45 -6.26 6.13
CA ALA A 4 -20.34 -7.38 5.86
C ALA A 4 -20.71 -7.33 4.37
N GLY A 5 -20.31 -8.38 3.63
CA GLY A 5 -20.62 -8.53 2.22
C GLY A 5 -19.47 -8.30 1.23
N GLN A 6 -18.26 -7.92 1.68
CA GLN A 6 -17.14 -7.84 0.76
C GLN A 6 -16.71 -9.24 0.34
N LYS A 7 -16.97 -9.59 -0.92
CA LYS A 7 -16.51 -10.85 -1.50
C LYS A 7 -15.00 -10.84 -1.60
N ILE A 8 -14.34 -11.68 -0.80
CA ILE A 8 -12.89 -11.90 -0.94
C ILE A 8 -12.72 -12.82 -2.14
N TYR A 9 -12.12 -12.30 -3.21
CA TYR A 9 -11.74 -13.10 -4.37
C TYR A 9 -10.43 -13.80 -4.07
N GLU A 10 -10.40 -15.12 -4.26
CA GLU A 10 -9.12 -15.82 -4.27
C GLU A 10 -8.28 -15.33 -5.47
N TRP A 11 -6.97 -15.25 -5.28
CA TRP A 11 -6.07 -14.95 -6.38
C TRP A 11 -6.08 -16.07 -7.44
N ASP A 12 -5.86 -15.71 -8.70
CA ASP A 12 -5.78 -16.67 -9.80
C ASP A 12 -4.54 -17.56 -9.61
N ARG A 13 -4.77 -18.86 -9.42
CA ARG A 13 -3.72 -19.87 -9.21
C ARG A 13 -3.03 -20.30 -10.48
N SER A 14 -3.58 -19.92 -11.65
CA SER A 14 -3.09 -20.30 -12.98
C SER A 14 -3.06 -19.09 -13.93
N PRO A 15 -2.43 -17.98 -13.53
CA PRO A 15 -2.37 -16.79 -14.36
C PRO A 15 -1.63 -17.08 -15.67
N ARG A 16 -2.06 -16.43 -16.75
CA ARG A 16 -1.45 -16.55 -18.06
C ARG A 16 -0.65 -15.30 -18.41
N MET A 17 0.41 -15.49 -19.19
CA MET A 17 1.17 -14.37 -19.74
C MET A 17 0.24 -13.42 -20.49
N PRO A 18 0.27 -12.12 -20.22
CA PRO A 18 -0.48 -11.12 -20.97
C PRO A 18 -0.05 -11.05 -22.44
N VAL A 19 -0.95 -10.58 -23.29
CA VAL A 19 -0.65 -10.32 -24.70
C VAL A 19 -1.02 -8.86 -25.00
N PRO A 20 -0.01 -8.01 -25.32
CA PRO A 20 1.43 -8.29 -25.38
C PRO A 20 2.03 -8.56 -23.99
N PRO A 21 3.21 -9.21 -23.94
CA PRO A 21 3.89 -9.42 -22.66
C PRO A 21 4.37 -8.08 -22.08
N PRO A 22 4.49 -7.98 -20.73
CA PRO A 22 5.00 -6.76 -20.11
C PRO A 22 6.45 -6.49 -20.53
N PRO A 23 6.86 -5.20 -20.59
CA PRO A 23 8.25 -4.86 -20.91
C PRO A 23 9.23 -5.44 -19.87
N PRO A 24 10.51 -5.69 -20.27
CA PRO A 24 11.54 -6.07 -19.31
C PRO A 24 11.63 -5.09 -18.13
N GLY A 25 11.86 -5.61 -16.93
CA GLY A 25 11.92 -4.80 -15.71
C GLY A 25 10.56 -4.34 -15.18
N SER A 26 9.44 -4.88 -15.68
CA SER A 26 8.11 -4.60 -15.15
C SER A 26 8.00 -4.97 -13.68
N CYS A 27 7.27 -4.15 -12.93
CA CYS A 27 7.15 -4.25 -11.48
C CYS A 27 5.67 -4.28 -11.04
N ASP A 28 5.30 -5.27 -10.24
CA ASP A 28 4.07 -5.17 -9.45
C ASP A 28 4.29 -4.19 -8.29
N CYS A 29 3.72 -3.01 -8.39
CA CYS A 29 3.94 -1.93 -7.42
C CYS A 29 3.12 -2.09 -6.14
N GLN A 30 2.25 -3.11 -6.06
CA GLN A 30 1.42 -3.34 -4.87
C GLN A 30 0.86 -4.75 -4.78
N PHE A 31 1.35 -5.52 -3.83
CA PHE A 31 0.68 -6.74 -3.37
C PHE A 31 0.87 -6.94 -1.87
N HIS A 32 -0.03 -7.72 -1.28
CA HIS A 32 0.03 -8.09 0.14
C HIS A 32 0.44 -9.54 0.28
N LEU A 33 1.08 -9.85 1.41
CA LEU A 33 1.40 -11.22 1.81
C LEU A 33 0.53 -11.65 2.98
N TYR A 34 0.14 -12.91 2.94
CA TYR A 34 -0.50 -13.62 4.04
C TYR A 34 0.13 -15.01 4.12
N ASP A 35 0.38 -15.47 5.33
CA ASP A 35 1.01 -16.77 5.56
C ASP A 35 0.42 -17.40 6.83
N ASP A 36 0.91 -18.57 7.20
CA ASP A 36 0.47 -19.35 8.36
C ASP A 36 0.30 -18.47 9.61
N ALA A 37 -0.94 -18.35 10.08
CA ALA A 37 -1.29 -17.55 11.24
C ALA A 37 -0.64 -18.03 12.56
N ALA A 38 -0.15 -19.28 12.61
CA ALA A 38 0.60 -19.78 13.75
C ALA A 38 2.01 -19.16 13.81
N LYS A 39 2.60 -18.81 12.66
CA LYS A 39 3.91 -18.16 12.56
C LYS A 39 3.78 -16.64 12.56
N PHE A 40 2.80 -16.12 11.84
CA PHE A 40 2.55 -14.71 11.60
C PHE A 40 1.12 -14.35 12.00
N PRO A 41 0.82 -14.29 13.30
CA PRO A 41 -0.53 -14.02 13.78
C PRO A 41 -0.97 -12.61 13.38
N PRO A 42 -2.21 -12.45 12.89
CA PRO A 42 -2.78 -11.13 12.71
C PRO A 42 -2.92 -10.41 14.06
N ARG A 43 -2.97 -9.07 14.00
CA ARG A 43 -3.29 -8.27 15.20
C ARG A 43 -4.66 -8.64 15.78
N PRO A 44 -4.92 -8.35 17.06
CA PRO A 44 -6.27 -8.49 17.61
C PRO A 44 -7.28 -7.69 16.78
N ASN A 45 -8.46 -8.28 16.52
CA ASN A 45 -9.55 -7.68 15.75
C ASN A 45 -9.09 -7.16 14.35
N PRO A 46 -8.53 -8.01 13.49
CA PRO A 46 -8.10 -7.59 12.18
C PRO A 46 -9.30 -7.11 11.36
N PRO A 47 -9.13 -6.12 10.46
CA PRO A 47 -10.23 -5.55 9.68
C PRO A 47 -10.86 -6.52 8.69
N TYR A 48 -10.15 -7.57 8.31
CA TYR A 48 -10.59 -8.68 7.45
C TYR A 48 -9.74 -9.93 7.76
N PRO A 49 -10.24 -11.14 7.45
CA PRO A 49 -9.47 -12.37 7.65
C PRO A 49 -8.30 -12.46 6.67
N PRO A 50 -7.17 -13.06 7.06
CA PRO A 50 -6.05 -13.31 6.15
C PRO A 50 -6.43 -14.37 5.09
N ILE A 51 -5.78 -14.29 3.93
CA ILE A 51 -5.83 -15.32 2.88
C ILE A 51 -4.52 -16.13 2.97
N GLU A 52 -4.46 -17.13 3.80
CA GLU A 52 -3.24 -17.86 4.15
C GLU A 52 -2.48 -18.44 2.95
N SER A 53 -3.16 -18.67 1.83
CA SER A 53 -2.53 -19.16 0.59
C SER A 53 -1.81 -18.09 -0.23
N ALA A 54 -1.94 -16.81 0.11
CA ALA A 54 -1.31 -15.70 -0.61
C ALA A 54 0.11 -15.43 -0.08
N THR A 55 0.94 -16.46 -0.08
CA THR A 55 2.31 -16.44 0.42
C THR A 55 3.27 -15.75 -0.54
N PHE A 56 4.49 -15.43 -0.08
CA PHE A 56 5.52 -14.85 -0.94
C PHE A 56 5.90 -15.78 -2.09
N THR A 57 6.01 -17.07 -1.85
CA THR A 57 6.27 -18.07 -2.90
C THR A 57 5.16 -18.09 -3.96
N ALA A 58 3.89 -17.94 -3.54
CA ALA A 58 2.77 -17.84 -4.47
C ALA A 58 2.85 -16.58 -5.33
N ALA A 59 3.18 -15.42 -4.72
CA ALA A 59 3.39 -14.17 -5.44
C ALA A 59 4.53 -14.26 -6.45
N GLN A 60 5.67 -14.83 -6.08
CA GLN A 60 6.80 -15.03 -7.01
C GLN A 60 6.43 -15.93 -8.21
N LYS A 61 5.65 -17.00 -7.98
CA LYS A 61 5.15 -17.85 -9.06
C LYS A 61 4.21 -17.08 -9.99
N MET A 62 3.33 -16.27 -9.43
CA MET A 62 2.42 -15.43 -10.21
C MET A 62 3.23 -14.42 -11.05
N HIS A 63 4.15 -13.67 -10.45
CA HIS A 63 4.99 -12.69 -11.15
C HIS A 63 5.74 -13.34 -12.33
N LYS A 64 6.34 -14.51 -12.09
CA LYS A 64 7.00 -15.27 -13.17
C LYS A 64 6.04 -15.65 -14.30
N ALA A 65 4.82 -16.08 -13.97
CA ALA A 65 3.83 -16.50 -14.96
C ALA A 65 3.33 -15.33 -15.83
N ILE A 66 3.23 -14.12 -15.26
CA ILE A 66 2.78 -12.92 -15.98
C ILE A 66 3.93 -12.05 -16.51
N GLY A 67 5.20 -12.46 -16.32
CA GLY A 67 6.38 -11.77 -16.85
C GLY A 67 6.83 -10.55 -16.02
N PHE A 68 6.50 -10.48 -14.75
CA PHE A 68 6.99 -9.43 -13.85
C PHE A 68 8.30 -9.87 -13.19
N GLU A 69 9.30 -9.00 -13.23
CA GLU A 69 10.62 -9.25 -12.68
C GLU A 69 10.81 -8.64 -11.28
N ARG A 70 9.98 -7.65 -10.93
CA ARG A 70 10.10 -6.88 -9.70
C ARG A 70 8.77 -6.77 -8.98
N GLY A 71 8.83 -6.49 -7.67
CA GLY A 71 7.62 -6.30 -6.89
C GLY A 71 7.81 -5.45 -5.64
N VAL A 72 6.72 -4.83 -5.20
CA VAL A 72 6.66 -4.06 -3.96
C VAL A 72 5.66 -4.71 -3.01
N ILE A 73 6.20 -5.32 -1.96
CA ILE A 73 5.40 -5.92 -0.89
C ILE A 73 4.88 -4.81 0.01
N VAL A 74 3.58 -4.59 0.00
CA VAL A 74 2.95 -3.65 0.91
C VAL A 74 2.45 -4.39 2.14
N HIS A 75 2.94 -4.00 3.31
CA HIS A 75 2.56 -4.64 4.57
C HIS A 75 1.05 -4.49 4.81
N SER A 76 0.38 -5.61 5.10
CA SER A 76 -1.06 -5.61 5.28
C SER A 76 -1.45 -5.04 6.65
N ALA A 77 -2.53 -4.23 6.69
CA ALA A 77 -3.07 -3.65 7.93
C ALA A 77 -3.52 -4.69 8.97
N ILE A 78 -3.76 -5.95 8.57
CA ILE A 78 -4.12 -7.00 9.52
C ILE A 78 -3.00 -7.34 10.51
N TYR A 79 -1.74 -7.05 10.17
CA TYR A 79 -0.59 -7.28 11.03
C TYR A 79 -0.20 -6.04 11.86
N GLY A 80 -0.81 -4.88 11.59
CA GLY A 80 -0.43 -3.63 12.25
C GLY A 80 1.05 -3.30 12.02
N SER A 81 1.78 -3.02 13.10
CA SER A 81 3.24 -2.77 13.07
C SER A 81 4.10 -4.01 13.35
N ASP A 82 3.55 -5.21 13.26
CA ASP A 82 4.33 -6.45 13.32
C ASP A 82 4.88 -6.83 11.93
N HIS A 83 6.11 -6.44 11.63
CA HIS A 83 6.74 -6.61 10.33
C HIS A 83 7.40 -7.98 10.09
N ARG A 84 7.20 -8.96 10.99
CA ARG A 84 7.88 -10.27 10.89
C ARG A 84 7.68 -10.95 9.55
N LEU A 85 6.45 -10.96 8.99
CA LEU A 85 6.19 -11.56 7.68
C LEU A 85 6.86 -10.79 6.54
N LEU A 86 6.79 -9.46 6.55
CA LEU A 86 7.45 -8.61 5.56
C LEU A 86 8.96 -8.83 5.56
N LEU A 87 9.58 -8.83 6.74
CA LEU A 87 11.02 -9.04 6.90
C LEU A 87 11.42 -10.46 6.51
N HIS A 88 10.65 -11.48 6.90
CA HIS A 88 10.89 -12.86 6.49
C HIS A 88 10.92 -13.01 4.98
N ALA A 89 9.98 -12.39 4.26
CA ALA A 89 9.96 -12.41 2.81
C ALA A 89 11.19 -11.71 2.19
N LEU A 90 11.48 -10.48 2.62
CA LEU A 90 12.59 -9.70 2.06
C LEU A 90 13.97 -10.30 2.39
N GLU A 91 14.17 -10.79 3.62
CA GLU A 91 15.42 -11.41 4.06
C GLU A 91 15.69 -12.77 3.40
N SER A 92 14.65 -13.45 2.90
CA SER A 92 14.78 -14.73 2.18
C SER A 92 15.30 -14.60 0.74
N LEU A 93 15.38 -13.38 0.21
CA LEU A 93 15.81 -13.13 -1.17
C LEU A 93 17.33 -13.26 -1.33
N ASN A 94 17.76 -14.01 -2.36
CA ASN A 94 19.15 -14.04 -2.81
C ASN A 94 19.51 -12.73 -3.54
N ASP A 95 18.62 -12.28 -4.43
CA ASP A 95 18.72 -10.99 -5.12
C ASP A 95 17.73 -10.00 -4.49
N ARG A 96 18.27 -9.12 -3.67
CA ARG A 96 17.48 -8.11 -2.95
C ARG A 96 17.03 -6.95 -3.82
N ASP A 97 17.47 -6.87 -5.06
CA ASP A 97 17.11 -5.76 -5.94
C ASP A 97 15.76 -5.96 -6.65
N CYS A 98 15.27 -7.20 -6.72
CA CYS A 98 13.99 -7.52 -7.35
C CYS A 98 12.76 -7.10 -6.54
N TYR A 99 12.85 -7.05 -5.21
CA TYR A 99 11.71 -6.71 -4.35
C TYR A 99 12.05 -5.61 -3.34
N ARG A 100 11.03 -4.81 -3.03
CA ARG A 100 11.07 -3.79 -1.98
C ARG A 100 9.87 -3.94 -1.07
N GLY A 101 9.96 -3.34 0.12
CA GLY A 101 8.90 -3.35 1.11
C GLY A 101 8.34 -1.96 1.41
N ILE A 102 7.06 -1.92 1.76
CA ILE A 102 6.39 -0.78 2.39
C ILE A 102 5.87 -1.26 3.73
N GLY A 103 6.32 -0.64 4.81
CA GLY A 103 5.90 -0.97 6.18
C GLY A 103 4.71 -0.15 6.67
N ILE A 104 4.34 -0.34 7.93
CA ILE A 104 3.47 0.55 8.70
C ILE A 104 4.32 1.09 9.85
N VAL A 105 4.51 2.40 9.92
CA VAL A 105 5.37 3.05 10.92
C VAL A 105 4.52 3.90 11.85
N ASP A 106 4.57 3.55 13.12
CA ASP A 106 3.96 4.29 14.24
C ASP A 106 4.95 4.37 15.42
N ASP A 107 4.53 4.94 16.54
CA ASP A 107 5.38 5.11 17.73
C ASP A 107 5.83 3.78 18.39
N ARG A 108 5.24 2.65 18.00
CA ARG A 108 5.61 1.31 18.53
C ARG A 108 6.83 0.71 17.80
N VAL A 109 7.13 1.19 16.60
CA VAL A 109 8.26 0.71 15.81
C VAL A 109 9.53 1.39 16.29
N SER A 110 10.48 0.62 16.84
CA SER A 110 11.76 1.13 17.32
C SER A 110 12.68 1.56 16.16
N ASP A 111 13.65 2.45 16.45
CA ASP A 111 14.63 2.86 15.44
C ASP A 111 15.49 1.67 14.98
N LYS A 112 15.85 0.76 15.88
CA LYS A 112 16.54 -0.49 15.55
C LYS A 112 15.74 -1.35 14.56
N GLU A 113 14.42 -1.39 14.71
CA GLU A 113 13.56 -2.11 13.77
C GLU A 113 13.51 -1.40 12.42
N LEU A 114 13.43 -0.07 12.40
CA LEU A 114 13.50 0.71 11.15
C LEU A 114 14.83 0.50 10.41
N GLU A 115 15.95 0.47 11.11
CA GLU A 115 17.27 0.16 10.54
C GLU A 115 17.27 -1.25 9.91
N ARG A 116 16.74 -2.25 10.60
CA ARG A 116 16.58 -3.61 10.07
C ARG A 116 15.69 -3.64 8.83
N MET A 117 14.54 -2.96 8.89
CA MET A 117 13.62 -2.84 7.76
C MET A 117 14.32 -2.19 6.55
N HIS A 118 15.07 -1.11 6.77
CA HIS A 118 15.83 -0.44 5.72
C HIS A 118 16.88 -1.37 5.10
N ALA A 119 17.64 -2.08 5.92
CA ALA A 119 18.65 -3.05 5.48
C ALA A 119 18.01 -4.22 4.70
N ALA A 120 16.81 -4.65 5.07
CA ALA A 120 16.06 -5.69 4.37
C ALA A 120 15.45 -5.22 3.03
N GLY A 121 15.42 -3.92 2.73
CA GLY A 121 14.89 -3.39 1.48
C GLY A 121 13.56 -2.67 1.58
N VAL A 122 13.08 -2.34 2.77
CA VAL A 122 11.94 -1.44 2.95
C VAL A 122 12.33 -0.02 2.52
N ARG A 123 11.46 0.66 1.76
CA ARG A 123 11.73 1.99 1.20
C ARG A 123 10.57 2.96 1.37
N GLY A 124 9.59 2.62 2.18
CA GLY A 124 8.49 3.50 2.50
C GLY A 124 7.60 2.98 3.60
N ALA A 125 6.65 3.80 4.01
CA ALA A 125 5.62 3.41 4.97
C ALA A 125 4.24 3.84 4.50
N ARG A 126 3.24 3.01 4.81
CA ARG A 126 1.85 3.25 4.49
C ARG A 126 1.12 3.84 5.69
N PHE A 127 0.44 4.95 5.47
CA PHE A 127 -0.44 5.61 6.42
C PHE A 127 -1.89 5.34 6.02
N ASN A 128 -2.66 4.76 6.92
CA ASN A 128 -4.05 4.41 6.66
C ASN A 128 -4.97 5.46 7.30
N PHE A 129 -5.51 6.37 6.49
CA PHE A 129 -6.53 7.34 6.89
C PHE A 129 -7.95 6.81 6.62
N VAL A 130 -8.09 5.60 6.10
CA VAL A 130 -9.38 4.96 5.89
C VAL A 130 -9.95 4.55 7.24
N ARG A 131 -11.10 5.08 7.64
CA ARG A 131 -11.65 4.99 9.02
C ARG A 131 -11.72 3.59 9.61
N PHE A 132 -12.03 2.56 8.82
CA PHE A 132 -12.09 1.18 9.32
C PHE A 132 -10.72 0.49 9.45
N LEU A 133 -9.66 1.09 8.90
CA LEU A 133 -8.27 0.62 9.00
C LEU A 133 -7.44 1.44 9.96
N THR A 134 -7.97 2.58 10.43
CA THR A 134 -7.23 3.53 11.27
C THR A 134 -6.66 2.85 12.50
N LEU A 135 -5.38 3.01 12.64
CA LEU A 135 -4.63 2.79 13.86
C LEU A 135 -4.59 4.13 14.61
N ASP A 136 -5.72 4.75 14.95
CA ASP A 136 -5.85 6.01 15.72
C ASP A 136 -4.60 6.90 15.74
N GLN A 137 -3.98 7.12 14.58
CA GLN A 137 -2.75 7.91 14.46
C GLN A 137 -3.12 9.39 14.62
N ARG A 138 -2.75 9.97 15.75
CA ARG A 138 -2.90 11.39 15.97
C ARG A 138 -1.95 12.17 15.06
N GLU A 139 -2.29 13.39 14.71
CA GLU A 139 -1.45 14.26 13.87
C GLU A 139 0.02 14.31 14.34
N ALA A 140 0.24 14.44 15.65
CA ALA A 140 1.60 14.45 16.22
C ALA A 140 2.38 13.16 15.96
N GLU A 141 1.71 12.01 15.98
CA GLU A 141 2.31 10.71 15.66
C GLU A 141 2.65 10.61 14.17
N VAL A 142 1.74 11.03 13.29
CA VAL A 142 2.02 11.11 11.85
C VAL A 142 3.25 11.97 11.57
N ARG A 143 3.34 13.14 12.20
CA ARG A 143 4.50 14.04 12.03
C ARG A 143 5.81 13.41 12.51
N ARG A 144 5.80 12.70 13.65
CA ARG A 144 6.99 11.96 14.13
C ARG A 144 7.39 10.85 13.16
N SER A 145 6.42 10.06 12.71
CA SER A 145 6.67 9.02 11.73
C SER A 145 7.25 9.58 10.42
N MET A 146 6.70 10.68 9.91
CA MET A 146 7.21 11.34 8.71
C MET A 146 8.66 11.85 8.87
N ALA A 147 9.01 12.38 10.05
CA ALA A 147 10.40 12.79 10.32
C ALA A 147 11.36 11.60 10.22
N ARG A 148 10.98 10.43 10.76
CA ARG A 148 11.77 9.19 10.67
C ARG A 148 11.88 8.68 9.22
N LEU A 149 10.80 8.80 8.42
CA LEU A 149 10.85 8.45 6.99
C LEU A 149 11.84 9.33 6.24
N ARG A 150 11.83 10.64 6.50
CA ARG A 150 12.77 11.58 5.89
C ARG A 150 14.23 11.20 6.16
N GLU A 151 14.57 10.87 7.41
CA GLU A 151 15.93 10.46 7.79
C GLU A 151 16.38 9.20 7.05
N LEU A 152 15.47 8.28 6.76
CA LEU A 152 15.74 7.04 6.02
C LEU A 152 15.68 7.21 4.49
N GLY A 153 15.28 8.36 3.98
CA GLY A 153 15.00 8.58 2.56
C GLY A 153 13.85 7.75 2.04
N TRP A 154 12.87 7.45 2.89
CA TRP A 154 11.68 6.70 2.52
C TRP A 154 10.56 7.61 2.02
N HIS A 155 9.65 7.04 1.24
CA HIS A 155 8.42 7.72 0.84
C HIS A 155 7.24 7.30 1.73
N ALA A 156 6.23 8.15 1.79
CA ALA A 156 4.96 7.86 2.44
C ALA A 156 3.91 7.45 1.40
N ARG A 157 3.17 6.39 1.68
CA ARG A 157 1.99 5.98 0.91
C ARG A 157 0.74 6.31 1.70
N LEU A 158 -0.20 6.97 1.05
CA LEU A 158 -1.44 7.43 1.65
C LEU A 158 -2.59 6.56 1.19
N HIS A 159 -3.07 5.70 2.06
CA HIS A 159 -4.30 4.94 1.84
C HIS A 159 -5.47 5.71 2.43
N VAL A 160 -6.27 6.30 1.60
CA VAL A 160 -7.30 7.28 1.93
C VAL A 160 -8.59 6.97 1.18
N ASN A 161 -9.71 7.52 1.65
CA ASN A 161 -10.89 7.76 0.83
C ASN A 161 -10.95 9.24 0.47
N GLY A 162 -11.61 9.61 -0.62
CA GLY A 162 -11.65 10.96 -1.12
C GLY A 162 -11.99 12.01 -0.06
N ASP A 163 -12.99 11.76 0.77
CA ASP A 163 -13.39 12.70 1.83
C ASP A 163 -12.32 12.80 2.95
N ASP A 164 -11.66 11.68 3.31
CA ASP A 164 -10.59 11.67 4.29
C ASP A 164 -9.37 12.50 3.83
N LEU A 165 -9.13 12.61 2.51
CA LEU A 165 -8.11 13.51 1.94
C LEU A 165 -8.40 14.97 2.24
N LEU A 166 -9.65 15.41 2.09
CA LEU A 166 -10.03 16.79 2.36
C LEU A 166 -10.00 17.11 3.86
N GLU A 167 -10.46 16.18 4.70
CA GLU A 167 -10.41 16.33 6.17
C GLU A 167 -8.96 16.49 6.68
N ASN A 168 -8.00 15.83 6.03
CA ASN A 168 -6.58 15.86 6.41
C ASN A 168 -5.74 16.79 5.51
N SER A 169 -6.36 17.63 4.68
CA SER A 169 -5.67 18.41 3.66
C SER A 169 -4.58 19.31 4.19
N ASP A 170 -4.81 19.98 5.32
CA ASP A 170 -3.85 20.92 5.92
C ASP A 170 -2.64 20.17 6.48
N LEU A 171 -2.87 19.06 7.19
CA LEU A 171 -1.81 18.18 7.64
C LEU A 171 -0.96 17.71 6.47
N LEU A 172 -1.60 17.12 5.46
CA LEU A 172 -0.92 16.56 4.30
C LEU A 172 -0.12 17.62 3.51
N ARG A 173 -0.68 18.81 3.32
CA ARG A 173 0.04 19.95 2.68
C ARG A 173 1.26 20.42 3.48
N SER A 174 1.28 20.22 4.78
CA SER A 174 2.40 20.61 5.64
C SER A 174 3.59 19.65 5.61
N LEU A 175 3.39 18.42 5.11
CA LEU A 175 4.40 17.36 5.08
C LEU A 175 5.22 17.40 3.76
N LYS A 176 6.04 18.44 3.59
CA LYS A 176 6.72 18.74 2.31
C LYS A 176 8.01 17.98 2.09
N ASP A 177 8.63 17.45 3.13
CA ASP A 177 9.98 16.91 3.08
C ASP A 177 10.04 15.39 2.82
N VAL A 178 8.90 14.76 2.62
CA VAL A 178 8.78 13.32 2.35
C VAL A 178 8.06 13.13 1.02
N PRO A 179 8.59 12.29 0.13
CA PRO A 179 7.86 11.94 -1.09
C PRO A 179 6.53 11.25 -0.75
N MET A 180 5.44 11.69 -1.36
CA MET A 180 4.08 11.23 -1.10
C MET A 180 3.51 10.46 -2.27
N VAL A 181 2.89 9.32 -2.02
CA VAL A 181 2.18 8.52 -3.03
C VAL A 181 0.75 8.30 -2.58
N ILE A 182 -0.21 8.82 -3.31
CA ILE A 182 -1.64 8.55 -3.09
C ILE A 182 -1.95 7.15 -3.65
N ASP A 183 -2.42 6.23 -2.81
CA ASP A 183 -2.80 4.88 -3.23
C ASP A 183 -4.15 4.90 -3.98
N HIS A 184 -4.27 4.08 -5.04
CA HIS A 184 -5.54 3.71 -5.66
C HIS A 184 -6.44 4.89 -6.04
N PHE A 185 -5.93 5.85 -6.83
CA PHE A 185 -6.64 7.11 -7.17
C PHE A 185 -7.15 7.90 -5.96
N GLY A 186 -6.71 7.57 -4.72
CA GLY A 186 -7.22 8.14 -3.48
C GLY A 186 -8.66 7.74 -3.17
N HIS A 187 -9.20 6.73 -3.83
CA HIS A 187 -10.61 6.33 -3.73
C HIS A 187 -11.56 7.54 -3.81
N VAL A 188 -11.27 8.45 -4.74
CA VAL A 188 -12.04 9.70 -4.86
C VAL A 188 -13.43 9.49 -5.48
N GLY A 189 -13.67 8.33 -6.12
CA GLY A 189 -14.86 8.08 -6.93
C GLY A 189 -14.89 8.97 -8.16
N PHE A 190 -15.48 8.50 -9.25
CA PHE A 190 -15.51 9.24 -10.51
C PHE A 190 -16.83 9.98 -10.74
N GLU A 191 -17.88 9.65 -9.96
CA GLU A 191 -19.16 10.32 -10.03
C GLU A 191 -19.05 11.82 -9.70
N GLY A 192 -19.68 12.68 -10.49
CA GLY A 192 -19.66 14.13 -10.32
C GLY A 192 -18.50 14.85 -11.01
N GLY A 193 -17.63 14.12 -11.72
CA GLY A 193 -16.63 14.65 -12.65
C GLY A 193 -15.49 15.45 -12.02
N MET A 194 -14.68 16.05 -12.89
CA MET A 194 -13.41 16.71 -12.54
C MET A 194 -13.53 17.94 -11.65
N ASN A 195 -14.74 18.48 -11.45
CA ASN A 195 -14.97 19.69 -10.65
C ASN A 195 -15.14 19.44 -9.15
N ARG A 196 -15.13 18.18 -8.73
CA ARG A 196 -15.23 17.85 -7.29
C ARG A 196 -14.03 18.41 -6.51
N PRO A 197 -14.28 18.97 -5.31
CA PRO A 197 -13.20 19.54 -4.48
C PRO A 197 -12.02 18.59 -4.24
N VAL A 198 -12.30 17.31 -3.98
CA VAL A 198 -11.26 16.30 -3.73
C VAL A 198 -10.41 16.03 -4.98
N ILE A 199 -11.02 15.96 -6.17
CA ILE A 199 -10.28 15.77 -7.42
C ILE A 199 -9.40 16.97 -7.70
N ARG A 200 -9.90 18.18 -7.51
CA ARG A 200 -9.10 19.41 -7.65
C ARG A 200 -7.92 19.41 -6.66
N TRP A 201 -8.16 19.02 -5.42
CA TRP A 201 -7.11 18.92 -4.42
C TRP A 201 -6.01 17.92 -4.84
N VAL A 202 -6.40 16.73 -5.28
CA VAL A 202 -5.46 15.72 -5.78
C VAL A 202 -4.64 16.25 -6.96
N LEU A 203 -5.29 16.85 -7.94
CA LEU A 203 -4.62 17.44 -9.11
C LEU A 203 -3.65 18.56 -8.71
N ASP A 204 -3.99 19.36 -7.69
CA ASP A 204 -3.11 20.41 -7.18
C ASP A 204 -1.89 19.83 -6.46
N MET A 205 -2.06 18.73 -5.72
CA MET A 205 -0.93 18.05 -5.11
C MET A 205 -0.01 17.42 -6.17
N LEU A 206 -0.56 16.79 -7.19
CA LEU A 206 0.21 16.16 -8.28
C LEU A 206 0.99 17.16 -9.16
N LYS A 207 0.76 18.47 -9.04
CA LYS A 207 1.61 19.50 -9.66
C LYS A 207 2.92 19.73 -8.90
N GLN A 208 3.04 19.19 -7.67
CA GLN A 208 4.23 19.33 -6.86
C GLN A 208 5.21 18.18 -7.12
N GLU A 209 6.50 18.46 -7.12
CA GLU A 209 7.56 17.50 -7.49
C GLU A 209 7.64 16.27 -6.58
N ASN A 210 7.13 16.36 -5.36
CA ASN A 210 7.21 15.28 -4.37
C ASN A 210 5.89 14.50 -4.20
N TRP A 211 4.94 14.66 -5.12
CA TRP A 211 3.66 13.96 -5.07
C TRP A 211 3.43 13.07 -6.29
N TRP A 212 3.00 11.86 -6.03
CA TRP A 212 2.64 10.85 -7.03
C TRP A 212 1.30 10.21 -6.69
N MET A 213 0.73 9.52 -7.65
CA MET A 213 -0.49 8.75 -7.47
C MET A 213 -0.33 7.37 -8.09
N MET A 214 -0.78 6.34 -7.37
CA MET A 214 -0.90 5.00 -7.91
C MET A 214 -2.21 4.89 -8.69
N VAL A 215 -2.10 4.67 -9.99
CA VAL A 215 -3.22 4.44 -10.91
C VAL A 215 -3.58 2.96 -10.86
N SER A 216 -4.47 2.59 -9.94
CA SER A 216 -4.88 1.20 -9.72
C SER A 216 -6.24 1.11 -9.02
N ASN A 217 -6.89 -0.04 -9.09
CA ASN A 217 -8.19 -0.32 -8.46
C ASN A 217 -9.35 0.60 -8.91
N GLY A 218 -9.26 1.23 -10.09
CA GLY A 218 -10.33 2.10 -10.61
C GLY A 218 -11.71 1.43 -10.67
N ASN A 219 -11.73 0.12 -10.87
CA ASN A 219 -12.96 -0.69 -10.81
C ASN A 219 -13.69 -0.64 -9.46
N ARG A 220 -13.05 -0.17 -8.38
CA ARG A 220 -13.69 0.02 -7.06
C ARG A 220 -14.34 1.38 -6.92
N ASP A 221 -13.87 2.34 -7.69
CA ASP A 221 -14.34 3.73 -7.68
C ASP A 221 -15.39 4.00 -8.75
N SER A 222 -15.46 3.14 -9.78
CA SER A 222 -16.51 3.13 -10.77
C SER A 222 -17.80 2.50 -10.21
N LYS A 223 -18.93 3.07 -10.59
CA LYS A 223 -20.27 2.48 -10.37
C LYS A 223 -20.77 1.70 -11.58
N MET A 224 -20.02 1.69 -12.66
CA MET A 224 -20.34 0.98 -13.89
C MET A 224 -19.84 -0.46 -13.84
N ASP A 225 -20.50 -1.33 -14.58
CA ASP A 225 -20.04 -2.70 -14.85
C ASP A 225 -18.78 -2.69 -15.74
N ALA A 226 -18.34 -3.84 -16.17
CA ALA A 226 -17.16 -3.99 -17.01
C ALA A 226 -17.19 -3.03 -18.22
N GLY A 227 -16.12 -2.23 -18.35
CA GLY A 227 -16.03 -1.11 -19.27
C GLY A 227 -15.60 0.17 -18.54
N TRP A 228 -16.12 0.40 -17.33
CA TRP A 228 -15.74 1.52 -16.42
C TRP A 228 -15.53 2.83 -17.16
N GLU A 229 -16.58 3.29 -17.87
CA GLU A 229 -16.54 4.48 -18.75
C GLU A 229 -16.88 5.78 -18.01
N ASP A 230 -17.14 5.74 -16.69
CA ASP A 230 -17.45 6.90 -15.84
C ASP A 230 -16.21 7.69 -15.36
#